data_7845b1d5ee8602beb1da93e964646efd
#
_entry.id   7845b1d5ee8602beb1da93e964646efd
#
_cell.length_a   1.000
_cell.length_b   1.000
_cell.length_c   1.000
_cell.angle_alpha   90.00
_cell.angle_beta   90.00
_cell.angle_gamma   90.00
#
_symmetry.space_group_name_H-M   'P 1'
#
loop_
_entity.id
_entity.type
_entity.pdbx_description
1 polymer ?
#
loop_
_entity_poly.entity_id
_entity_poly.type
_entity_poly.pdbx_seq_one_letter_code
_entity_poly.pdbx_strand_id
1 'polypeptide(L)'
;AGVMAQHLQTMRNKHAITLEHLRFGALKGLILDADGSVIYNLFTEFGITPKSFQWDIATHNSGFNVGQACRELLRYIEENLQGERMSGVHVFVGKDFFEALVKHDDVVEAYKRYQDGLVLRSDMRSGFTFCGITFEEHRGKATAPGGGVRRFVEDDEGHAFPLGTMDTFATYYAPADFNETANTVALPLYAKQEPRKFDRGTDLHTQANPLPLCHRPQLLVKLEIA
;
A
#
# COMPACT_ATOMS: atom_id res chain seq x y z
N ALA A 1 17.14 -3.78 32.05
CA ALA A 1 15.84 -3.33 31.52
C ALA A 1 15.98 -2.67 30.12
N GLY A 2 16.95 -1.78 29.88
CA GLY A 2 17.09 -1.04 28.62
C GLY A 2 17.35 -1.91 27.37
N VAL A 3 18.20 -2.93 27.47
CA VAL A 3 18.55 -3.81 26.35
C VAL A 3 17.33 -4.64 25.88
N MET A 4 16.55 -5.20 26.83
CA MET A 4 15.33 -5.94 26.49
C MET A 4 14.29 -5.06 25.78
N ALA A 5 14.07 -3.84 26.27
CA ALA A 5 13.15 -2.90 25.64
C ALA A 5 13.59 -2.56 24.21
N GLN A 6 14.88 -2.39 23.98
CA GLN A 6 15.44 -2.13 22.66
C GLN A 6 15.24 -3.32 21.70
N HIS A 7 15.43 -4.56 22.15
CA HIS A 7 15.16 -5.75 21.37
C HIS A 7 13.68 -5.89 21.03
N LEU A 8 12.77 -5.70 21.99
CA LEU A 8 11.33 -5.73 21.75
C LEU A 8 10.89 -4.65 20.77
N GLN A 9 11.45 -3.44 20.85
CA GLN A 9 11.16 -2.37 19.87
C GLN A 9 11.64 -2.76 18.47
N THR A 10 12.81 -3.37 18.34
CA THR A 10 13.33 -3.86 17.06
C THR A 10 12.42 -4.93 16.45
N MET A 11 11.95 -5.88 17.27
CA MET A 11 11.00 -6.91 16.83
C MET A 11 9.67 -6.30 16.38
N ARG A 12 9.14 -5.33 17.15
CA ARG A 12 7.91 -4.60 16.81
C ARG A 12 8.04 -3.89 15.47
N ASN A 13 9.16 -3.24 15.20
CA ASN A 13 9.42 -2.56 13.93
C ASN A 13 9.43 -3.55 12.75
N LYS A 14 10.01 -4.76 12.95
CA LYS A 14 9.96 -5.82 11.91
C LYS A 14 8.53 -6.26 11.61
N HIS A 15 7.69 -6.48 12.64
CA HIS A 15 6.27 -6.81 12.45
C HIS A 15 5.53 -5.68 11.73
N ALA A 16 5.83 -4.41 12.03
CA ALA A 16 5.22 -3.27 11.35
C ALA A 16 5.54 -3.25 9.84
N ILE A 17 6.80 -3.50 9.46
CA ILE A 17 7.21 -3.59 8.04
C ILE A 17 6.51 -4.77 7.35
N THR A 18 6.40 -5.92 8.01
CA THR A 18 5.69 -7.08 7.45
C THR A 18 4.20 -6.77 7.24
N LEU A 19 3.57 -6.10 8.22
CA LEU A 19 2.16 -5.69 8.10
C LEU A 19 1.96 -4.70 6.94
N GLU A 20 2.88 -3.75 6.77
CA GLU A 20 2.86 -2.82 5.64
C GLU A 20 2.97 -3.55 4.31
N HIS A 21 3.91 -4.49 4.18
CA HIS A 21 4.06 -5.34 3.00
C HIS A 21 2.76 -6.08 2.65
N LEU A 22 2.11 -6.71 3.65
CA LEU A 22 0.85 -7.41 3.44
C LEU A 22 -0.29 -6.47 3.06
N ARG A 23 -0.36 -5.26 3.64
CA ARG A 23 -1.34 -4.23 3.28
C ARG A 23 -1.17 -3.75 1.84
N PHE A 24 0.07 -3.55 1.39
CA PHE A 24 0.33 -3.25 -0.03
C PHE A 24 -0.07 -4.42 -0.92
N GLY A 25 0.13 -5.67 -0.49
CA GLY A 25 -0.41 -6.83 -1.18
C GLY A 25 -1.93 -6.77 -1.33
N ALA A 26 -2.64 -6.41 -0.26
CA ALA A 26 -4.10 -6.24 -0.31
C ALA A 26 -4.53 -5.09 -1.24
N LEU A 27 -3.79 -3.97 -1.29
CA LEU A 27 -4.01 -2.86 -2.21
C LEU A 27 -3.73 -3.23 -3.67
N LYS A 28 -2.78 -4.13 -3.92
CA LYS A 28 -2.46 -4.65 -5.26
C LYS A 28 -3.40 -5.79 -5.67
N GLY A 29 -4.19 -6.32 -4.74
CA GLY A 29 -5.02 -7.51 -4.94
C GLY A 29 -4.24 -8.83 -4.95
N LEU A 30 -2.95 -8.80 -4.67
CA LEU A 30 -2.05 -9.97 -4.63
C LEU A 30 -1.25 -9.97 -3.33
N ILE A 31 -1.68 -10.75 -2.36
CA ILE A 31 -1.04 -10.84 -1.04
C ILE A 31 0.08 -11.87 -1.11
N LEU A 32 1.29 -11.43 -0.87
CA LEU A 32 2.51 -12.25 -0.92
C LEU A 32 3.08 -12.43 0.48
N ASP A 33 3.64 -13.62 0.74
CA ASP A 33 4.45 -13.87 1.92
C ASP A 33 5.84 -13.20 1.78
N ALA A 34 6.60 -13.20 2.86
CA ALA A 34 7.94 -12.63 2.91
C ALA A 34 8.91 -13.26 1.91
N ASP A 35 8.74 -14.54 1.58
CA ASP A 35 9.54 -15.26 0.57
C ASP A 35 9.08 -14.99 -0.87
N GLY A 36 7.87 -14.40 -1.05
CA GLY A 36 7.26 -14.07 -2.33
C GLY A 36 6.29 -15.12 -2.85
N SER A 37 6.03 -16.16 -2.09
CA SER A 37 4.93 -17.07 -2.39
C SER A 37 3.59 -16.35 -2.26
N VAL A 38 2.63 -16.75 -3.09
CA VAL A 38 1.28 -16.15 -3.08
C VAL A 38 0.50 -16.73 -1.92
N ILE A 39 0.08 -15.88 -0.98
CA ILE A 39 -0.87 -16.25 0.08
C ILE A 39 -2.28 -16.27 -0.50
N TYR A 40 -2.70 -15.12 -1.09
CA TYR A 40 -3.99 -14.98 -1.76
C TYR A 40 -3.87 -14.08 -2.99
N ASN A 41 -4.53 -14.50 -4.07
CA ASN A 41 -4.84 -13.64 -5.20
C ASN A 41 -6.31 -13.25 -5.12
N LEU A 42 -6.60 -12.04 -4.65
CA LEU A 42 -7.96 -11.57 -4.41
C LEU A 42 -8.80 -11.52 -5.69
N PHE A 43 -8.19 -11.25 -6.84
CA PHE A 43 -8.91 -11.26 -8.12
C PHE A 43 -9.40 -12.66 -8.49
N THR A 44 -8.57 -13.68 -8.27
CA THR A 44 -8.94 -15.07 -8.53
C THR A 44 -9.99 -15.56 -7.54
N GLU A 45 -9.82 -15.25 -6.24
CA GLU A 45 -10.75 -15.66 -5.19
C GLU A 45 -12.16 -15.07 -5.39
N PHE A 46 -12.24 -13.82 -5.84
CA PHE A 46 -13.52 -13.15 -6.10
C PHE A 46 -14.01 -13.29 -7.54
N GLY A 47 -13.28 -13.99 -8.42
CA GLY A 47 -13.65 -14.17 -9.84
C GLY A 47 -13.68 -12.86 -10.63
N ILE A 48 -12.80 -11.90 -10.31
CA ILE A 48 -12.76 -10.55 -10.88
C ILE A 48 -11.55 -10.45 -11.83
N THR A 49 -11.74 -9.81 -12.97
CA THR A 49 -10.63 -9.46 -13.86
C THR A 49 -9.94 -8.18 -13.35
N PRO A 50 -8.63 -8.20 -13.09
CA PRO A 50 -7.89 -7.01 -12.68
C PRO A 50 -8.05 -5.88 -13.70
N LYS A 51 -8.24 -4.65 -13.25
CA LYS A 51 -8.32 -3.47 -14.10
C LYS A 51 -6.99 -2.73 -14.11
N SER A 52 -6.47 -2.47 -15.30
CA SER A 52 -5.32 -1.58 -15.50
C SER A 52 -5.64 -0.47 -16.50
N PHE A 53 -5.01 0.68 -16.30
CA PHE A 53 -4.99 1.79 -17.25
C PHE A 53 -3.56 2.06 -17.68
N GLN A 54 -3.35 2.18 -18.99
CA GLN A 54 -2.08 2.60 -19.56
C GLN A 54 -2.07 4.11 -19.73
N TRP A 55 -1.10 4.78 -19.10
CA TRP A 55 -0.94 6.23 -19.17
C TRP A 55 0.30 6.56 -19.98
N ASP A 56 0.10 7.16 -21.16
CA ASP A 56 1.22 7.64 -22.00
C ASP A 56 1.76 8.98 -21.48
N ILE A 57 2.42 8.93 -20.33
CA ILE A 57 3.03 10.07 -19.65
C ILE A 57 4.57 10.03 -19.72
N ALA A 58 5.15 9.01 -20.35
CA ALA A 58 6.61 8.91 -20.50
C ALA A 58 7.19 10.09 -21.30
N THR A 59 6.46 10.59 -22.26
CA THR A 59 6.81 11.75 -23.08
C THR A 59 6.01 12.98 -22.64
N HIS A 60 6.66 14.10 -22.35
CA HIS A 60 6.01 15.33 -21.83
C HIS A 60 4.87 15.84 -22.70
N ASN A 61 4.95 15.63 -23.99
CA ASN A 61 4.03 16.13 -25.00
C ASN A 61 3.55 14.99 -25.89
N SER A 62 3.03 13.92 -25.28
CA SER A 62 2.52 12.75 -25.99
C SER A 62 1.15 12.97 -26.67
N GLY A 63 0.47 14.09 -26.33
CA GLY A 63 -0.93 14.31 -26.69
C GLY A 63 -1.91 13.56 -25.77
N PHE A 64 -1.42 12.84 -24.78
CA PHE A 64 -2.20 12.20 -23.74
C PHE A 64 -2.80 13.24 -22.79
N ASN A 65 -4.10 13.15 -22.53
CA ASN A 65 -4.77 14.11 -21.63
C ASN A 65 -4.90 13.54 -20.23
N VAL A 66 -4.00 13.97 -19.32
CA VAL A 66 -3.97 13.52 -17.93
C VAL A 66 -5.27 13.84 -17.19
N GLY A 67 -5.88 15.00 -17.45
CA GLY A 67 -7.16 15.37 -16.84
C GLY A 67 -8.31 14.47 -17.28
N GLN A 68 -8.33 14.00 -18.53
CA GLN A 68 -9.32 13.03 -19.00
C GLN A 68 -9.09 11.68 -18.35
N ALA A 69 -7.86 11.19 -18.31
CA ALA A 69 -7.50 9.92 -17.70
C ALA A 69 -7.88 9.87 -16.19
N CYS A 70 -7.64 10.96 -15.46
CA CYS A 70 -8.09 11.08 -14.08
C CYS A 70 -9.62 10.96 -13.95
N ARG A 71 -10.39 11.61 -14.83
CA ARG A 71 -11.86 11.52 -14.79
C ARG A 71 -12.36 10.11 -15.15
N GLU A 72 -11.70 9.42 -16.07
CA GLU A 72 -12.02 8.02 -16.41
C GLU A 72 -11.76 7.09 -15.24
N LEU A 73 -10.63 7.27 -14.54
CA LEU A 73 -10.31 6.52 -13.34
C LEU A 73 -11.35 6.75 -12.22
N LEU A 74 -11.73 8.03 -11.97
CA LEU A 74 -12.75 8.36 -10.98
C LEU A 74 -14.10 7.70 -11.30
N ARG A 75 -14.57 7.83 -12.55
CA ARG A 75 -15.83 7.21 -13.00
C ARG A 75 -15.81 5.69 -12.84
N TYR A 76 -14.71 5.05 -13.23
CA TYR A 76 -14.56 3.61 -13.06
C TYR A 76 -14.72 3.18 -11.59
N ILE A 77 -14.05 3.88 -10.67
CA ILE A 77 -14.16 3.58 -9.24
C ILE A 77 -15.58 3.86 -8.73
N GLU A 78 -16.17 5.00 -9.10
CA GLU A 78 -17.55 5.38 -8.72
C GLU A 78 -18.59 4.35 -9.18
N GLU A 79 -18.49 3.87 -10.42
CA GLU A 79 -19.39 2.85 -10.99
C GLU A 79 -19.29 1.52 -10.25
N ASN A 80 -18.13 1.19 -9.69
CA ASN A 80 -17.88 -0.07 -8.99
C ASN A 80 -18.08 0.01 -7.46
N LEU A 81 -18.40 1.18 -6.89
CA LEU A 81 -18.66 1.36 -5.45
C LEU A 81 -19.89 0.63 -4.93
N GLN A 82 -20.84 0.26 -5.82
CA GLN A 82 -22.05 -0.50 -5.46
C GLN A 82 -22.84 0.09 -4.29
N GLY A 83 -22.97 1.42 -4.25
CA GLY A 83 -23.74 2.13 -3.24
C GLY A 83 -22.97 2.51 -1.97
N GLU A 84 -21.71 2.17 -1.87
CA GLU A 84 -20.82 2.69 -0.82
C GLU A 84 -20.40 4.13 -1.14
N ARG A 85 -20.07 4.89 -0.09
CA ARG A 85 -19.55 6.25 -0.26
C ARG A 85 -18.04 6.26 -0.17
N MET A 86 -17.39 7.11 -0.95
CA MET A 86 -15.96 7.41 -0.83
C MET A 86 -15.75 8.89 -0.56
N SER A 87 -14.67 9.26 0.08
CA SER A 87 -14.24 10.66 0.29
C SER A 87 -13.30 11.17 -0.79
N GLY A 88 -12.70 10.28 -1.57
CA GLY A 88 -11.77 10.60 -2.64
C GLY A 88 -11.04 9.35 -3.14
N VAL A 89 -10.13 9.56 -4.08
CA VAL A 89 -9.26 8.50 -4.62
C VAL A 89 -7.81 8.85 -4.33
N HIS A 90 -7.07 7.88 -3.83
CA HIS A 90 -5.64 7.97 -3.58
C HIS A 90 -4.87 7.00 -4.48
N VAL A 91 -3.70 7.41 -4.93
CA VAL A 91 -2.83 6.61 -5.78
C VAL A 91 -1.43 6.59 -5.18
N PHE A 92 -0.97 5.43 -4.78
CA PHE A 92 0.45 5.23 -4.52
C PHE A 92 1.17 4.97 -5.83
N VAL A 93 2.19 5.77 -6.12
CA VAL A 93 2.96 5.70 -7.36
C VAL A 93 4.43 5.46 -7.09
N GLY A 94 5.08 4.81 -8.04
CA GLY A 94 6.53 4.68 -8.05
C GLY A 94 7.22 5.99 -8.47
N LYS A 95 8.52 6.02 -8.31
CA LYS A 95 9.35 7.20 -8.58
C LYS A 95 9.22 7.70 -10.01
N ASP A 96 9.36 6.78 -10.98
CA ASP A 96 9.40 7.16 -12.41
C ASP A 96 8.01 7.60 -12.88
N PHE A 97 6.95 6.95 -12.37
CA PHE A 97 5.57 7.40 -12.61
C PHE A 97 5.31 8.80 -12.06
N PHE A 98 5.73 9.06 -10.82
CA PHE A 98 5.55 10.38 -10.19
C PHE A 98 6.27 11.49 -10.95
N GLU A 99 7.54 11.26 -11.32
CA GLU A 99 8.35 12.21 -12.07
C GLU A 99 7.76 12.49 -13.46
N ALA A 100 7.29 11.44 -14.16
CA ALA A 100 6.64 11.58 -15.46
C ALA A 100 5.34 12.40 -15.35
N LEU A 101 4.50 12.09 -14.35
CA LEU A 101 3.24 12.80 -14.11
C LEU A 101 3.45 14.29 -13.84
N VAL A 102 4.36 14.63 -12.93
CA VAL A 102 4.62 16.03 -12.53
C VAL A 102 5.24 16.84 -13.66
N LYS A 103 6.02 16.21 -14.55
CA LYS A 103 6.65 16.87 -15.71
C LYS A 103 5.73 16.98 -16.91
N HIS A 104 4.58 16.31 -16.92
CA HIS A 104 3.67 16.32 -18.07
C HIS A 104 3.09 17.73 -18.31
N ASP A 105 2.99 18.14 -19.57
CA ASP A 105 2.61 19.52 -19.96
C ASP A 105 1.25 19.93 -19.41
N ASP A 106 0.23 19.04 -19.42
CA ASP A 106 -1.09 19.31 -18.85
C ASP A 106 -1.01 19.70 -17.36
N VAL A 107 -0.18 18.99 -16.60
CA VAL A 107 0.00 19.21 -15.17
C VAL A 107 0.74 20.53 -14.93
N VAL A 108 1.85 20.74 -15.65
CA VAL A 108 2.64 21.97 -15.56
C VAL A 108 1.82 23.18 -15.95
N GLU A 109 1.01 23.09 -17.02
CA GLU A 109 0.18 24.21 -17.48
C GLU A 109 -0.93 24.53 -16.49
N ALA A 110 -1.60 23.53 -15.92
CA ALA A 110 -2.62 23.71 -14.90
C ALA A 110 -2.07 24.47 -13.68
N TYR A 111 -0.86 24.12 -13.23
CA TYR A 111 -0.21 24.78 -12.10
C TYR A 111 0.34 26.17 -12.42
N LYS A 112 0.80 26.43 -13.64
CA LYS A 112 1.23 27.79 -14.05
C LYS A 112 0.09 28.81 -14.02
N ARG A 113 -1.14 28.36 -14.27
CA ARG A 113 -2.34 29.21 -14.27
C ARG A 113 -2.92 29.42 -12.87
N TYR A 114 -2.55 28.63 -11.88
CA TYR A 114 -2.97 28.77 -10.50
C TYR A 114 -1.98 29.69 -9.76
N GLN A 115 -2.50 30.68 -9.00
CA GLN A 115 -1.65 31.68 -8.31
C GLN A 115 -0.74 31.08 -7.21
N ASP A 116 -0.90 29.82 -6.86
CA ASP A 116 -0.10 29.12 -5.85
C ASP A 116 1.12 28.36 -6.42
N GLY A 117 1.99 29.07 -7.11
CA GLY A 117 3.33 28.54 -7.45
C GLY A 117 4.18 28.09 -6.25
N LEU A 118 3.68 28.25 -5.03
CA LEU A 118 4.25 27.72 -3.79
C LEU A 118 4.20 26.17 -3.74
N VAL A 119 3.15 25.54 -4.28
CA VAL A 119 3.00 24.08 -4.28
C VAL A 119 4.08 23.41 -5.11
N LEU A 120 4.47 23.98 -6.26
CA LEU A 120 5.55 23.47 -7.10
C LEU A 120 6.96 23.66 -6.49
N ARG A 121 7.09 24.48 -5.45
CA ARG A 121 8.36 24.73 -4.73
C ARG A 121 8.51 23.88 -3.48
N SER A 122 7.44 23.25 -3.01
CA SER A 122 7.45 22.32 -1.88
C SER A 122 7.73 20.89 -2.35
N ASP A 123 8.07 20.01 -1.40
CA ASP A 123 8.19 18.59 -1.67
C ASP A 123 6.79 17.97 -1.86
N MET A 124 6.40 17.72 -3.10
CA MET A 124 5.08 17.18 -3.46
C MET A 124 4.97 15.67 -3.32
N ARG A 125 6.07 14.98 -2.98
CA ARG A 125 6.10 13.51 -2.95
C ARG A 125 5.19 12.89 -1.88
N SER A 126 4.89 13.63 -0.83
CA SER A 126 4.00 13.21 0.26
C SER A 126 2.51 13.44 -0.02
N GLY A 127 2.15 13.91 -1.20
CA GLY A 127 0.76 14.12 -1.62
C GLY A 127 0.62 15.25 -2.63
N PHE A 128 0.41 14.88 -3.88
CA PHE A 128 0.15 15.78 -5.00
C PHE A 128 -1.29 15.57 -5.48
N THR A 129 -2.13 16.59 -5.39
CA THR A 129 -3.54 16.48 -5.80
C THR A 129 -3.75 17.05 -7.18
N PHE A 130 -4.25 16.26 -8.11
CA PHE A 130 -4.61 16.67 -9.45
C PHE A 130 -5.96 16.06 -9.87
N CYS A 131 -6.87 16.89 -10.40
CA CYS A 131 -8.22 16.49 -10.84
C CYS A 131 -9.01 15.66 -9.80
N GLY A 132 -8.86 15.95 -8.48
CA GLY A 132 -9.57 15.24 -7.42
C GLY A 132 -8.93 13.93 -6.97
N ILE A 133 -7.79 13.58 -7.51
CA ILE A 133 -7.00 12.40 -7.13
C ILE A 133 -5.73 12.86 -6.41
N THR A 134 -5.39 12.20 -5.31
CA THR A 134 -4.13 12.45 -4.60
C THR A 134 -3.11 11.39 -4.99
N PHE A 135 -1.99 11.81 -5.56
CA PHE A 135 -0.86 10.96 -5.91
C PHE A 135 0.23 11.11 -4.85
N GLU A 136 0.74 10.00 -4.36
CA GLU A 136 1.81 9.95 -3.36
C GLU A 136 2.93 9.03 -3.83
N GLU A 137 4.17 9.54 -3.86
CA GLU A 137 5.34 8.71 -4.17
C GLU A 137 5.65 7.77 -3.00
N HIS A 138 5.41 6.48 -3.21
CA HIS A 138 5.68 5.49 -2.17
C HIS A 138 7.08 4.87 -2.34
N ARG A 139 7.89 4.96 -1.27
CA ARG A 139 9.29 4.49 -1.24
C ARG A 139 9.50 3.28 -0.34
N GLY A 140 8.42 2.74 0.21
CA GLY A 140 8.49 1.57 1.09
C GLY A 140 9.16 0.39 0.41
N LYS A 141 10.07 -0.23 1.13
CA LYS A 141 10.78 -1.43 0.70
C LYS A 141 11.04 -2.32 1.89
N ALA A 142 11.06 -3.62 1.67
CA ALA A 142 11.43 -4.62 2.66
C ALA A 142 12.56 -5.50 2.14
N THR A 143 13.36 -6.02 3.06
CA THR A 143 14.37 -7.03 2.73
C THR A 143 13.73 -8.41 2.88
N ALA A 144 13.68 -9.17 1.79
CA ALA A 144 13.21 -10.55 1.82
C ALA A 144 14.15 -11.45 2.63
N PRO A 145 13.69 -12.60 3.13
CA PRO A 145 14.52 -13.54 3.88
C PRO A 145 15.79 -13.99 3.13
N GLY A 146 15.76 -14.00 1.80
CA GLY A 146 16.91 -14.31 0.93
C GLY A 146 17.87 -13.14 0.66
N GLY A 147 17.70 -11.99 1.34
CA GLY A 147 18.56 -10.80 1.19
C GLY A 147 18.20 -9.86 0.03
N GLY A 148 17.23 -10.21 -0.82
CA GLY A 148 16.75 -9.35 -1.89
C GLY A 148 15.89 -8.19 -1.33
N VAL A 149 16.00 -7.01 -1.97
CA VAL A 149 15.13 -5.87 -1.64
C VAL A 149 13.89 -5.92 -2.52
N ARG A 150 12.71 -5.87 -1.90
CA ARG A 150 11.41 -5.76 -2.57
C ARG A 150 10.82 -4.39 -2.33
N ARG A 151 10.44 -3.71 -3.39
CA ARG A 151 9.66 -2.49 -3.32
C ARG A 151 8.19 -2.83 -3.14
N PHE A 152 7.45 -1.98 -2.45
CA PHE A 152 6.01 -2.15 -2.31
C PHE A 152 5.26 -1.65 -3.55
N VAL A 153 5.79 -0.62 -4.20
CA VAL A 153 5.34 -0.12 -5.51
C VAL A 153 6.54 -0.07 -6.44
N GLU A 154 6.44 -0.62 -7.64
CA GLU A 154 7.51 -0.55 -8.63
C GLU A 154 7.62 0.87 -9.20
N ASP A 155 8.78 1.21 -9.80
CA ASP A 155 9.08 2.59 -10.17
C ASP A 155 8.16 3.16 -11.26
N ASP A 156 7.64 2.30 -12.16
CA ASP A 156 6.85 2.64 -13.35
C ASP A 156 5.34 2.42 -13.18
N GLU A 157 4.89 2.03 -11.98
CA GLU A 157 3.47 1.72 -11.74
C GLU A 157 2.84 2.61 -10.66
N GLY A 158 1.51 2.64 -10.67
CA GLY A 158 0.67 3.22 -9.63
C GLY A 158 -0.48 2.30 -9.26
N HIS A 159 -0.95 2.44 -8.02
CA HIS A 159 -2.08 1.68 -7.49
C HIS A 159 -3.11 2.64 -6.91
N ALA A 160 -4.26 2.72 -7.58
CA ALA A 160 -5.38 3.57 -7.19
C ALA A 160 -6.40 2.80 -6.36
N PHE A 161 -6.92 3.46 -5.33
CA PHE A 161 -7.93 2.91 -4.44
C PHE A 161 -8.78 4.03 -3.83
N PRO A 162 -10.05 3.75 -3.45
CA PRO A 162 -10.91 4.73 -2.80
C PRO A 162 -10.54 4.93 -1.34
N LEU A 163 -10.74 6.16 -0.84
CA LEU A 163 -10.64 6.53 0.56
C LEU A 163 -12.01 6.73 1.19
N GLY A 164 -12.11 6.54 2.51
CA GLY A 164 -13.32 6.81 3.28
C GLY A 164 -14.45 5.80 3.07
N THR A 165 -14.13 4.65 2.49
CA THR A 165 -15.05 3.51 2.40
C THR A 165 -15.11 2.78 3.74
N MET A 166 -16.28 2.18 4.08
CA MET A 166 -16.47 1.53 5.37
C MET A 166 -15.96 0.09 5.38
N ASP A 167 -16.25 -0.69 4.33
CA ASP A 167 -16.03 -2.13 4.32
C ASP A 167 -15.07 -2.62 3.23
N THR A 168 -14.43 -1.71 2.48
CA THR A 168 -13.54 -2.10 1.37
C THR A 168 -12.26 -2.77 1.87
N PHE A 169 -11.67 -2.26 2.96
CA PHE A 169 -10.43 -2.78 3.51
C PHE A 169 -10.60 -3.20 4.96
N ALA A 170 -10.17 -4.39 5.29
CA ALA A 170 -10.13 -4.90 6.65
C ALA A 170 -8.82 -5.62 6.94
N THR A 171 -8.38 -5.60 8.20
CA THR A 171 -7.25 -6.42 8.65
C THR A 171 -7.77 -7.38 9.71
N TYR A 172 -7.66 -8.67 9.43
CA TYR A 172 -8.01 -9.74 10.36
C TYR A 172 -6.75 -10.22 11.08
N TYR A 173 -6.95 -10.67 12.31
CA TYR A 173 -5.86 -11.22 13.11
C TYR A 173 -6.23 -12.63 13.55
N ALA A 174 -5.26 -13.55 13.53
CA ALA A 174 -5.39 -14.86 14.15
C ALA A 174 -4.66 -14.90 15.50
N PRO A 175 -5.12 -15.72 16.47
CA PRO A 175 -4.43 -15.94 17.72
C PRO A 175 -2.98 -16.44 17.48
N ALA A 176 -2.10 -16.16 18.45
CA ALA A 176 -0.77 -16.71 18.43
C ALA A 176 -0.79 -18.23 18.71
N ASP A 177 0.28 -18.90 18.35
CA ASP A 177 0.48 -20.34 18.56
C ASP A 177 0.96 -20.62 20.00
N PHE A 178 0.11 -20.23 20.97
CA PHE A 178 0.33 -20.51 22.38
C PHE A 178 -0.89 -21.20 22.98
N ASN A 179 -0.68 -22.12 23.92
CA ASN A 179 -1.78 -22.85 24.57
C ASN A 179 -2.81 -21.92 25.22
N GLU A 180 -2.36 -20.79 25.80
CA GLU A 180 -3.23 -19.82 26.48
C GLU A 180 -4.04 -18.94 25.51
N THR A 181 -3.66 -18.88 24.24
CA THR A 181 -4.36 -18.08 23.22
C THR A 181 -5.34 -18.91 22.41
N ALA A 182 -5.39 -20.22 22.64
CA ALA A 182 -6.36 -21.09 21.99
C ALA A 182 -7.80 -20.65 22.33
N ASN A 183 -8.64 -20.52 21.29
CA ASN A 183 -10.03 -20.07 21.40
C ASN A 183 -10.23 -18.66 22.02
N THR A 184 -9.23 -17.80 21.96
CA THR A 184 -9.34 -16.39 22.39
C THR A 184 -9.48 -15.45 21.22
N VAL A 185 -9.95 -14.23 21.49
CA VAL A 185 -9.95 -13.15 20.50
C VAL A 185 -8.50 -12.76 20.21
N ALA A 186 -8.16 -12.68 18.93
CA ALA A 186 -6.82 -12.37 18.50
C ALA A 186 -6.39 -10.94 18.83
N LEU A 187 -5.11 -10.78 19.17
CA LEU A 187 -4.44 -9.49 19.36
C LEU A 187 -3.50 -9.18 18.18
N PRO A 188 -3.27 -7.90 17.88
CA PRO A 188 -2.37 -7.52 16.78
C PRO A 188 -0.92 -7.97 16.94
N LEU A 189 -0.46 -8.11 18.18
CA LEU A 189 0.91 -8.51 18.51
C LEU A 189 0.93 -9.23 19.85
N TYR A 190 1.66 -10.33 19.90
CA TYR A 190 1.93 -11.12 21.10
C TYR A 190 3.41 -11.03 21.43
N ALA A 191 3.73 -11.03 22.72
CA ALA A 191 5.10 -11.09 23.21
C ALA A 191 5.17 -12.00 24.43
N LYS A 192 6.15 -12.90 24.43
CA LYS A 192 6.47 -13.79 25.55
C LYS A 192 7.95 -13.74 25.87
N GLN A 193 8.26 -14.03 27.10
CA GLN A 193 9.63 -14.20 27.57
C GLN A 193 9.76 -15.48 28.39
N GLU A 194 10.89 -16.16 28.23
CA GLU A 194 11.23 -17.35 28.97
C GLU A 194 12.67 -17.27 29.47
N PRO A 195 12.93 -17.50 30.77
CA PRO A 195 14.29 -17.56 31.27
C PRO A 195 14.99 -18.83 30.74
N ARG A 196 16.22 -18.69 30.30
CA ARG A 196 17.05 -19.81 29.87
C ARG A 196 17.49 -20.65 31.06
N LYS A 197 17.72 -21.93 30.83
CA LYS A 197 18.28 -22.84 31.85
C LYS A 197 19.56 -22.27 32.42
N PHE A 198 19.70 -22.43 33.75
CA PHE A 198 20.83 -21.94 34.52
C PHE A 198 21.01 -20.42 34.54
N ASP A 199 19.94 -19.70 34.42
CA ASP A 199 19.92 -18.21 34.45
C ASP A 199 20.88 -17.54 33.44
N ARG A 200 21.08 -18.17 32.27
CA ARG A 200 21.99 -17.72 31.21
C ARG A 200 21.43 -16.62 30.33
N GLY A 201 20.27 -16.06 30.69
CA GLY A 201 19.59 -15.01 29.93
C GLY A 201 18.10 -15.28 29.79
N THR A 202 17.45 -14.49 28.94
CA THR A 202 16.02 -14.58 28.65
C THR A 202 15.79 -14.68 27.15
N ASP A 203 15.00 -15.64 26.72
CA ASP A 203 14.51 -15.73 25.35
C ASP A 203 13.27 -14.83 25.21
N LEU A 204 13.26 -14.04 24.14
CA LEU A 204 12.14 -13.19 23.78
C LEU A 204 11.50 -13.73 22.51
N HIS A 205 10.20 -13.96 22.53
CA HIS A 205 9.42 -14.39 21.40
C HIS A 205 8.30 -13.38 21.12
N THR A 206 8.15 -12.97 19.85
CA THR A 206 7.04 -12.13 19.41
C THR A 206 6.36 -12.76 18.20
N GLN A 207 5.04 -12.69 18.16
CA GLN A 207 4.25 -13.23 17.07
C GLN A 207 3.12 -12.28 16.69
N ALA A 208 2.88 -12.14 15.39
CA ALA A 208 1.74 -11.43 14.83
C ALA A 208 1.22 -12.22 13.62
N ASN A 209 -0.08 -12.42 13.53
CA ASN A 209 -0.74 -13.17 12.45
C ASN A 209 -1.79 -12.28 11.77
N PRO A 210 -1.39 -11.18 11.11
CA PRO A 210 -2.31 -10.30 10.40
C PRO A 210 -2.63 -10.83 9.01
N LEU A 211 -3.86 -10.65 8.57
CA LEU A 211 -4.30 -10.86 7.20
C LEU A 211 -5.10 -9.63 6.74
N PRO A 212 -4.46 -8.65 6.09
CA PRO A 212 -5.15 -7.56 5.42
C PRO A 212 -5.84 -8.07 4.17
N LEU A 213 -7.08 -7.67 3.95
CA LEU A 213 -7.89 -8.04 2.78
C LEU A 213 -8.55 -6.81 2.19
N CYS A 214 -8.73 -6.82 0.86
CA CYS A 214 -9.68 -5.97 0.17
C CYS A 214 -10.90 -6.81 -0.18
N HIS A 215 -12.09 -6.45 0.35
CA HIS A 215 -13.33 -7.17 0.11
C HIS A 215 -13.94 -6.85 -1.27
N ARG A 216 -13.46 -5.78 -1.91
CA ARG A 216 -13.95 -5.30 -3.21
C ARG A 216 -12.79 -5.06 -4.18
N PRO A 217 -12.11 -6.13 -4.66
CA PRO A 217 -10.96 -6.00 -5.53
C PRO A 217 -11.22 -5.27 -6.85
N GLN A 218 -12.50 -5.18 -7.28
CA GLN A 218 -12.87 -4.41 -8.48
C GLN A 218 -12.59 -2.90 -8.34
N LEU A 219 -12.43 -2.38 -7.11
CA LEU A 219 -12.07 -0.97 -6.84
C LEU A 219 -10.57 -0.71 -6.93
N LEU A 220 -9.77 -1.78 -7.01
CA LEU A 220 -8.32 -1.69 -7.13
C LEU A 220 -7.95 -1.53 -8.60
N VAL A 221 -7.24 -0.46 -8.91
CA VAL A 221 -6.86 -0.16 -10.29
C VAL A 221 -5.36 0.02 -10.38
N LYS A 222 -4.73 -0.72 -11.29
CA LYS A 222 -3.31 -0.54 -11.62
C LYS A 222 -3.17 0.53 -12.68
N LEU A 223 -2.22 1.45 -12.51
CA LEU A 223 -1.78 2.41 -13.50
C LEU A 223 -0.39 2.02 -13.96
N GLU A 224 -0.12 2.07 -15.25
CA GLU A 224 1.17 1.73 -15.85
C GLU A 224 1.57 2.83 -16.82
N ILE A 225 2.86 3.13 -16.89
CA ILE A 225 3.41 4.02 -17.92
C ILE A 225 3.44 3.24 -19.25
N ALA A 226 2.89 3.86 -20.29
CA ALA A 226 2.93 3.33 -21.65
C ALA A 226 4.15 3.85 -22.41
#